data_8eca607978e88c726a76527ad73eaa91
#
_entry.id   8eca607978e88c726a76527ad73eaa91
#
_cell.length_a   1.000
_cell.length_b   1.000
_cell.length_c   1.000
_cell.angle_alpha   90.00
_cell.angle_beta   90.00
_cell.angle_gamma   90.00
#
_symmetry.space_group_name_H-M   'P 1'
#
loop_
_entity.id
_entity.type
_entity.pdbx_description
1 polymer ?
#
loop_
_entity_poly.entity_id
_entity_poly.type
_entity_poly.pdbx_seq_one_letter_code
_entity_poly.pdbx_strand_id
1 'polypeptide(L)'
;MSKRGLSALRKGVIIFLLFASILSDVGCRVERDSVEEPDHLTQRQEELLEEMGLPKEYDSLTDSQKNAITSIEDCLTYLENKYQEEFRYLSYAKAGPLEEEHLEAYPASETPSEVVTVYRTYEDGEYHYEDDYGKIGAKPLYESRVREYATQSFPDSGVKVFSDIRNSGQGTDRQSVTEENVLQKVSAVTYIFISDTVCTKEQFQDFIEDCAKWMEGQCQGVAAQFCLRLTDVAQWETIYMFNYEDKLREDIFSAEAECGITAAGEVTIY
;
A
#
# COMPACT_ATOMS: atom_id res chain seq x y z
N MET A 1 20.59 39.98 -17.15
CA MET A 1 19.26 40.21 -16.53
C MET A 1 18.72 38.85 -16.03
N SER A 2 18.50 38.81 -14.76
CA SER A 2 18.19 37.66 -13.91
C SER A 2 16.83 37.02 -14.20
N LYS A 3 16.75 35.71 -14.29
CA LYS A 3 15.52 34.91 -14.02
C LYS A 3 15.85 33.84 -12.98
N ARG A 4 15.90 34.27 -11.73
CA ARG A 4 15.72 33.40 -10.57
C ARG A 4 14.29 33.59 -10.05
N GLY A 5 13.61 32.51 -9.77
CA GLY A 5 12.38 32.51 -8.96
C GLY A 5 11.20 31.85 -9.65
N LEU A 6 11.05 30.53 -9.46
CA LEU A 6 9.76 29.80 -9.32
C LEU A 6 10.07 28.32 -9.03
N SER A 7 10.51 28.02 -7.84
CA SER A 7 10.57 26.65 -7.35
C SER A 7 10.39 26.59 -5.82
N ALA A 8 9.27 27.12 -5.34
CA ALA A 8 8.93 27.02 -3.92
C ALA A 8 7.41 27.21 -3.75
N LEU A 9 6.59 26.36 -4.40
CA LEU A 9 5.15 26.34 -4.12
C LEU A 9 4.54 25.02 -4.63
N ARG A 10 4.97 23.88 -4.09
CA ARG A 10 4.31 22.59 -4.31
C ARG A 10 4.46 21.61 -3.12
N LYS A 11 4.54 22.13 -1.91
CA LYS A 11 4.49 21.32 -0.69
C LYS A 11 3.46 21.93 0.26
N GLY A 12 2.17 21.76 -0.03
CA GLY A 12 1.19 22.33 0.88
C GLY A 12 -0.26 22.27 0.44
N VAL A 13 -0.68 21.33 -0.38
CA VAL A 13 -2.10 21.25 -0.79
C VAL A 13 -2.55 19.79 -0.93
N ILE A 14 -2.40 18.96 0.06
CA ILE A 14 -3.05 17.63 0.10
C ILE A 14 -3.83 17.39 1.41
N ILE A 15 -3.76 18.28 2.39
CA ILE A 15 -4.36 18.04 3.73
C ILE A 15 -5.78 18.59 3.89
N PHE A 16 -6.45 19.16 2.89
CA PHE A 16 -7.66 19.98 3.15
C PHE A 16 -8.97 19.52 2.52
N LEU A 17 -9.17 18.25 2.17
CA LEU A 17 -10.41 17.84 1.49
C LEU A 17 -11.28 16.76 2.17
N LEU A 18 -11.05 16.38 3.43
CA LEU A 18 -11.86 15.31 4.06
C LEU A 18 -12.69 15.72 5.30
N PHE A 19 -12.81 17.01 5.62
CA PHE A 19 -13.58 17.43 6.82
C PHE A 19 -14.92 18.14 6.52
N ALA A 20 -15.40 18.14 5.28
CA ALA A 20 -16.63 18.91 4.92
C ALA A 20 -17.93 18.08 4.85
N SER A 21 -17.93 16.79 5.20
CA SER A 21 -19.14 15.93 5.08
C SER A 21 -19.69 15.37 6.40
N ILE A 22 -19.37 15.94 7.54
CA ILE A 22 -19.95 15.52 8.82
C ILE A 22 -21.05 16.52 9.23
N LEU A 23 -22.18 16.52 8.52
CA LEU A 23 -23.43 17.09 8.99
C LEU A 23 -24.58 16.26 8.44
N SER A 24 -24.87 15.14 9.05
CA SER A 24 -26.20 14.51 9.05
C SER A 24 -26.25 13.54 10.24
N ASP A 25 -26.58 14.07 11.41
CA ASP A 25 -27.04 13.28 12.56
C ASP A 25 -28.35 12.59 12.21
N VAL A 26 -28.33 11.27 12.01
CA VAL A 26 -29.50 10.41 12.24
C VAL A 26 -29.01 9.28 13.15
N GLY A 27 -29.41 9.38 14.41
CA GLY A 27 -28.94 8.52 15.48
C GLY A 27 -29.37 7.06 15.34
N CYS A 28 -28.41 6.18 15.53
CA CYS A 28 -28.62 4.92 16.22
C CYS A 28 -27.72 4.94 17.45
N ARG A 29 -28.36 5.08 18.61
CA ARG A 29 -27.73 5.06 19.91
C ARG A 29 -27.45 3.60 20.24
N VAL A 30 -26.24 3.14 20.04
CA VAL A 30 -25.74 1.90 20.64
C VAL A 30 -25.29 2.27 22.06
N GLU A 31 -25.94 1.75 23.08
CA GLU A 31 -25.49 1.88 24.47
C GLU A 31 -24.15 1.13 24.58
N ARG A 32 -23.07 1.91 24.75
CA ARG A 32 -21.77 1.39 25.17
C ARG A 32 -21.83 1.07 26.66
N ASP A 33 -21.53 -0.16 27.03
CA ASP A 33 -21.14 -0.45 28.40
C ASP A 33 -19.88 0.38 28.71
N SER A 34 -19.93 1.09 29.82
CA SER A 34 -18.97 2.11 30.24
C SER A 34 -17.60 1.51 30.50
N VAL A 35 -16.72 1.54 29.50
CA VAL A 35 -15.29 1.72 29.76
C VAL A 35 -15.16 3.16 30.21
N GLU A 36 -14.62 3.43 31.41
CA GLU A 36 -14.34 4.78 31.90
C GLU A 36 -13.45 5.46 30.84
N GLU A 37 -14.04 6.40 30.08
CA GLU A 37 -13.25 7.23 29.16
C GLU A 37 -12.26 8.04 30.00
N PRO A 38 -10.97 8.07 29.67
CA PRO A 38 -10.02 8.87 30.39
C PRO A 38 -10.44 10.35 30.32
N ASP A 39 -10.53 11.01 31.47
CA ASP A 39 -10.89 12.44 31.59
C ASP A 39 -9.82 13.37 31.02
N HIS A 40 -8.74 12.83 30.44
CA HIS A 40 -7.60 13.60 29.93
C HIS A 40 -7.00 12.92 28.70
N LEU A 41 -6.39 13.75 27.85
CA LEU A 41 -5.66 13.29 26.67
C LEU A 41 -4.30 12.70 27.07
N THR A 42 -3.83 11.71 26.31
CA THR A 42 -2.42 11.30 26.36
C THR A 42 -1.55 12.33 25.65
N GLN A 43 -0.24 12.33 25.91
CA GLN A 43 0.69 13.22 25.21
C GLN A 43 0.61 13.04 23.69
N ARG A 44 0.50 11.80 23.21
CA ARG A 44 0.35 11.51 21.79
C ARG A 44 -0.95 12.09 21.21
N GLN A 45 -2.05 11.98 21.93
CA GLN A 45 -3.33 12.56 21.50
C GLN A 45 -3.24 14.09 21.40
N GLU A 46 -2.58 14.74 22.34
CA GLU A 46 -2.33 16.18 22.28
C GLU A 46 -1.48 16.59 21.07
N GLU A 47 -0.40 15.85 20.77
CA GLU A 47 0.46 16.08 19.61
C GLU A 47 -0.33 15.88 18.29
N LEU A 48 -1.12 14.82 18.16
CA LEU A 48 -1.97 14.56 17.00
C LEU A 48 -3.02 15.65 16.80
N LEU A 49 -3.67 16.10 17.87
CA LEU A 49 -4.64 17.20 17.80
C LEU A 49 -3.98 18.51 17.36
N GLU A 50 -2.76 18.80 17.83
CA GLU A 50 -1.98 19.97 17.40
C GLU A 50 -1.67 19.90 15.90
N GLU A 51 -1.20 18.76 15.40
CA GLU A 51 -0.93 18.53 13.97
C GLU A 51 -2.19 18.70 13.11
N MET A 52 -3.35 18.30 13.63
CA MET A 52 -4.65 18.45 12.97
C MET A 52 -5.23 19.86 13.10
N GLY A 53 -4.62 20.77 13.89
CA GLY A 53 -5.12 22.10 14.17
C GLY A 53 -6.38 22.11 15.03
N LEU A 54 -6.57 21.11 15.89
CA LEU A 54 -7.70 20.95 16.80
C LEU A 54 -7.34 21.39 18.24
N PRO A 55 -8.36 21.73 19.08
CA PRO A 55 -8.12 22.03 20.50
C PRO A 55 -7.47 20.85 21.24
N LYS A 56 -6.54 21.13 22.15
CA LYS A 56 -5.91 20.12 23.02
C LYS A 56 -6.65 19.90 24.35
N GLU A 57 -7.63 20.74 24.66
CA GLU A 57 -8.45 20.58 25.87
C GLU A 57 -9.54 19.53 25.58
N TYR A 58 -9.54 18.44 26.34
CA TYR A 58 -10.48 17.33 26.18
C TYR A 58 -11.95 17.80 26.17
N ASP A 59 -12.32 18.75 27.07
CA ASP A 59 -13.68 19.29 27.15
C ASP A 59 -14.09 20.17 25.96
N SER A 60 -13.12 20.62 25.16
CA SER A 60 -13.35 21.41 23.95
C SER A 60 -13.62 20.55 22.71
N LEU A 61 -13.37 19.23 22.80
CA LEU A 61 -13.60 18.29 21.71
C LEU A 61 -15.06 17.83 21.67
N THR A 62 -15.58 17.66 20.47
CA THR A 62 -16.86 16.97 20.26
C THR A 62 -16.71 15.47 20.54
N ASP A 63 -17.82 14.78 20.84
CA ASP A 63 -17.81 13.32 21.06
C ASP A 63 -17.21 12.56 19.85
N SER A 64 -17.47 13.04 18.62
CA SER A 64 -16.90 12.45 17.42
C SER A 64 -15.37 12.61 17.36
N GLN A 65 -14.84 13.75 17.79
CA GLN A 65 -13.39 14.00 17.85
C GLN A 65 -12.73 13.17 18.96
N LYS A 66 -13.37 13.08 20.14
CA LYS A 66 -12.89 12.23 21.24
C LYS A 66 -12.81 10.76 20.80
N ASN A 67 -13.86 10.26 20.18
CA ASN A 67 -13.88 8.89 19.67
C ASN A 67 -12.80 8.67 18.59
N ALA A 68 -12.64 9.60 17.66
CA ALA A 68 -11.65 9.48 16.59
C ALA A 68 -10.22 9.47 17.14
N ILE A 69 -9.86 10.39 18.04
CA ILE A 69 -8.51 10.45 18.59
C ILE A 69 -8.15 9.22 19.43
N THR A 70 -9.12 8.65 20.16
CA THR A 70 -8.97 7.40 20.88
C THR A 70 -8.77 6.23 19.89
N SER A 71 -9.59 6.14 18.84
CA SER A 71 -9.46 5.09 17.82
C SER A 71 -8.10 5.14 17.10
N ILE A 72 -7.62 6.34 16.78
CA ILE A 72 -6.29 6.55 16.16
C ILE A 72 -5.18 6.02 17.08
N GLU A 73 -5.21 6.41 18.36
CA GLU A 73 -4.21 5.94 19.33
C GLU A 73 -4.23 4.43 19.55
N ASP A 74 -5.44 3.84 19.64
CA ASP A 74 -5.60 2.39 19.77
C ASP A 74 -4.98 1.64 18.57
N CYS A 75 -5.24 2.11 17.35
CA CYS A 75 -4.68 1.50 16.14
C CYS A 75 -3.15 1.65 16.07
N LEU A 76 -2.61 2.82 16.39
CA LEU A 76 -1.15 3.03 16.46
C LEU A 76 -0.52 2.14 17.53
N THR A 77 -1.12 2.07 18.71
CA THR A 77 -0.66 1.21 19.81
C THR A 77 -0.69 -0.27 19.43
N TYR A 78 -1.72 -0.71 18.70
CA TYR A 78 -1.78 -2.06 18.16
C TYR A 78 -0.59 -2.37 17.25
N LEU A 79 -0.30 -1.50 16.26
CA LEU A 79 0.84 -1.67 15.36
C LEU A 79 2.17 -1.72 16.13
N GLU A 80 2.39 -0.76 17.03
CA GLU A 80 3.62 -0.65 17.81
C GLU A 80 3.85 -1.86 18.72
N ASN A 81 2.79 -2.33 19.39
CA ASN A 81 2.87 -3.53 20.21
C ASN A 81 3.14 -4.79 19.38
N LYS A 82 2.54 -4.90 18.19
CA LYS A 82 2.70 -6.06 17.32
C LYS A 82 4.08 -6.11 16.67
N TYR A 83 4.58 -4.96 16.19
CA TYR A 83 5.78 -4.91 15.37
C TYR A 83 7.02 -4.37 16.10
N GLN A 84 6.85 -3.83 17.33
CA GLN A 84 7.92 -3.23 18.14
C GLN A 84 8.66 -2.11 17.39
N GLU A 85 7.91 -1.32 16.63
CA GLU A 85 8.38 -0.22 15.80
C GLU A 85 7.43 0.97 15.96
N GLU A 86 7.94 2.20 15.86
CA GLU A 86 7.15 3.43 15.94
C GLU A 86 6.42 3.69 14.62
N PHE A 87 5.13 4.04 14.71
CA PHE A 87 4.30 4.41 13.57
C PHE A 87 3.80 5.84 13.66
N ARG A 88 3.68 6.50 12.51
CA ARG A 88 3.14 7.85 12.36
C ARG A 88 1.79 7.82 11.68
N TYR A 89 0.89 8.61 12.20
CA TYR A 89 -0.43 8.84 11.64
C TYR A 89 -0.36 9.47 10.25
N LEU A 90 -1.22 9.03 9.34
CA LEU A 90 -1.42 9.62 8.02
C LEU A 90 -2.87 10.05 7.83
N SER A 91 -3.83 9.15 7.98
CA SER A 91 -5.26 9.42 7.87
C SER A 91 -6.10 8.47 8.72
N TYR A 92 -7.37 8.83 8.97
CA TYR A 92 -8.34 8.00 9.67
C TYR A 92 -9.71 8.15 9.06
N ALA A 93 -10.35 7.04 8.78
CA ALA A 93 -11.73 6.95 8.35
C ALA A 93 -12.58 6.24 9.40
N LYS A 94 -13.67 6.91 9.83
CA LYS A 94 -14.64 6.32 10.73
C LYS A 94 -15.57 5.37 9.98
N ALA A 95 -15.99 4.27 10.63
CA ALA A 95 -16.98 3.36 10.07
C ALA A 95 -18.22 4.09 9.55
N GLY A 96 -18.63 3.75 8.33
CA GLY A 96 -19.78 4.31 7.63
C GLY A 96 -20.57 3.23 6.90
N PRO A 97 -21.66 3.58 6.22
CA PRO A 97 -22.51 2.59 5.52
C PRO A 97 -21.83 1.84 4.39
N LEU A 98 -20.72 2.38 3.85
CA LEU A 98 -19.97 1.83 2.71
C LEU A 98 -18.47 1.75 2.99
N GLU A 99 -18.02 2.06 4.20
CA GLU A 99 -16.61 2.16 4.55
C GLU A 99 -16.40 1.54 5.94
N GLU A 100 -15.41 0.68 6.05
CA GLU A 100 -14.96 0.11 7.31
C GLU A 100 -14.07 1.11 8.06
N GLU A 101 -14.12 1.07 9.40
CA GLU A 101 -13.25 1.90 10.22
C GLU A 101 -11.80 1.49 9.98
N HIS A 102 -10.96 2.45 9.57
CA HIS A 102 -9.54 2.18 9.35
C HIS A 102 -8.65 3.39 9.62
N LEU A 103 -7.43 3.09 9.98
CA LEU A 103 -6.31 4.02 10.09
C LEU A 103 -5.32 3.76 8.97
N GLU A 104 -4.83 4.81 8.34
CA GLU A 104 -3.61 4.77 7.55
C GLU A 104 -2.46 5.35 8.37
N ALA A 105 -1.35 4.62 8.41
CA ALA A 105 -0.13 4.99 9.12
C ALA A 105 1.10 4.59 8.30
N TYR A 106 2.28 5.01 8.71
CA TYR A 106 3.53 4.57 8.12
C TYR A 106 4.60 4.41 9.20
N PRO A 107 5.58 3.48 9.05
CA PRO A 107 6.69 3.34 9.98
C PRO A 107 7.49 4.63 10.08
N ALA A 108 7.87 5.05 11.28
CA ALA A 108 8.64 6.28 11.48
C ALA A 108 10.03 6.23 10.82
N SER A 109 10.54 5.03 10.55
CA SER A 109 11.79 4.76 9.83
C SER A 109 11.68 4.90 8.31
N GLU A 110 10.45 4.94 7.76
CA GLU A 110 10.16 4.93 6.32
C GLU A 110 9.56 6.28 5.86
N THR A 111 9.19 6.33 4.60
CA THR A 111 8.52 7.50 4.01
C THR A 111 7.00 7.32 4.02
N PRO A 112 6.21 8.41 3.93
CA PRO A 112 4.74 8.32 3.83
C PRO A 112 4.20 7.55 2.62
N SER A 113 5.06 7.10 1.70
CA SER A 113 4.67 6.22 0.59
C SER A 113 4.50 4.75 0.99
N GLU A 114 5.06 4.36 2.13
CA GLU A 114 4.96 3.01 2.68
C GLU A 114 3.79 2.92 3.68
N VAL A 115 2.57 3.07 3.15
CA VAL A 115 1.34 3.17 3.96
C VAL A 115 0.88 1.78 4.42
N VAL A 116 0.61 1.68 5.71
CA VAL A 116 -0.04 0.56 6.39
C VAL A 116 -1.49 0.93 6.67
N THR A 117 -2.42 0.04 6.37
CA THR A 117 -3.82 0.20 6.74
C THR A 117 -4.14 -0.73 7.91
N VAL A 118 -4.72 -0.17 8.96
CA VAL A 118 -5.25 -0.93 10.10
C VAL A 118 -6.77 -0.84 10.09
N TYR A 119 -7.45 -1.96 9.95
CA TYR A 119 -8.89 -2.07 10.10
C TYR A 119 -9.24 -2.37 11.55
N ARG A 120 -10.29 -1.72 12.07
CA ARG A 120 -10.79 -1.89 13.42
C ARG A 120 -12.27 -2.24 13.38
N THR A 121 -12.63 -3.40 13.91
CA THR A 121 -14.01 -3.87 14.00
C THR A 121 -14.41 -4.08 15.44
N TYR A 122 -15.69 -3.95 15.76
CA TYR A 122 -16.22 -4.22 17.10
C TYR A 122 -17.16 -5.41 17.02
N GLU A 123 -16.73 -6.54 17.58
CA GLU A 123 -17.47 -7.80 17.58
C GLU A 123 -17.41 -8.44 18.97
N ASP A 124 -18.51 -9.04 19.41
CA ASP A 124 -18.63 -9.77 20.69
C ASP A 124 -18.21 -8.97 21.94
N GLY A 125 -18.28 -7.62 21.90
CA GLY A 125 -17.95 -6.76 23.04
C GLY A 125 -16.48 -6.29 23.05
N GLU A 126 -15.68 -6.66 22.06
CA GLU A 126 -14.25 -6.34 21.97
C GLU A 126 -13.89 -5.72 20.61
N TYR A 127 -12.82 -4.94 20.59
CA TYR A 127 -12.23 -4.45 19.35
C TYR A 127 -11.22 -5.45 18.79
N HIS A 128 -11.39 -5.76 17.51
CA HIS A 128 -10.47 -6.58 16.72
C HIS A 128 -9.73 -5.69 15.72
N TYR A 129 -8.46 -6.01 15.49
CA TYR A 129 -7.58 -5.25 14.62
C TYR A 129 -6.98 -6.17 13.58
N GLU A 130 -7.02 -5.74 12.31
CA GLU A 130 -6.32 -6.36 11.19
C GLU A 130 -5.49 -5.30 10.48
N ASP A 131 -4.29 -5.66 10.01
CA ASP A 131 -3.43 -4.74 9.27
C ASP A 131 -2.80 -5.42 8.05
N ASP A 132 -2.31 -4.58 7.14
CA ASP A 132 -1.63 -4.99 5.92
C ASP A 132 -0.12 -4.70 5.93
N TYR A 133 0.49 -4.48 7.10
CA TYR A 133 1.92 -4.15 7.22
C TYR A 133 2.85 -5.20 6.59
N GLY A 134 2.41 -6.43 6.53
CA GLY A 134 3.14 -7.51 5.84
C GLY A 134 3.48 -7.19 4.39
N LYS A 135 2.69 -6.35 3.70
CA LYS A 135 2.94 -5.96 2.30
C LYS A 135 4.23 -5.18 2.12
N ILE A 136 4.57 -4.29 3.06
CA ILE A 136 5.79 -3.45 3.01
C ILE A 136 7.04 -4.33 3.04
N GLY A 137 7.09 -5.29 3.97
CA GLY A 137 8.20 -6.24 4.05
C GLY A 137 8.24 -7.24 2.89
N ALA A 138 7.08 -7.59 2.34
CA ALA A 138 6.95 -8.57 1.26
C ALA A 138 7.35 -8.00 -0.12
N LYS A 139 7.10 -6.71 -0.38
CA LYS A 139 7.34 -6.08 -1.68
C LYS A 139 8.77 -6.25 -2.19
N PRO A 140 9.83 -5.87 -1.45
CA PRO A 140 11.21 -6.01 -1.92
C PRO A 140 11.59 -7.48 -2.14
N LEU A 141 11.09 -8.41 -1.33
CA LEU A 141 11.32 -9.85 -1.52
C LEU A 141 10.64 -10.36 -2.78
N TYR A 142 9.39 -9.95 -3.02
CA TYR A 142 8.63 -10.32 -4.20
C TYR A 142 9.28 -9.78 -5.48
N GLU A 143 9.63 -8.50 -5.52
CA GLU A 143 10.31 -7.86 -6.65
C GLU A 143 11.67 -8.51 -6.93
N SER A 144 12.43 -8.85 -5.88
CA SER A 144 13.70 -9.57 -6.01
C SER A 144 13.53 -10.91 -6.70
N ARG A 145 12.54 -11.72 -6.29
CA ARG A 145 12.26 -13.04 -6.90
C ARG A 145 11.83 -12.93 -8.36
N VAL A 146 10.96 -11.97 -8.69
CA VAL A 146 10.54 -11.74 -10.07
C VAL A 146 11.70 -11.21 -10.93
N ARG A 147 12.52 -10.31 -10.39
CA ARG A 147 13.71 -9.82 -11.07
C ARG A 147 14.73 -10.95 -11.33
N GLU A 148 15.00 -11.79 -10.33
CA GLU A 148 15.88 -12.96 -10.48
C GLU A 148 15.40 -13.85 -11.63
N TYR A 149 14.10 -14.09 -11.75
CA TYR A 149 13.53 -14.84 -12.86
C TYR A 149 13.75 -14.12 -14.21
N ALA A 150 13.37 -12.85 -14.32
CA ALA A 150 13.47 -12.09 -15.56
C ALA A 150 14.93 -11.96 -16.04
N THR A 151 15.88 -11.89 -15.12
CA THR A 151 17.33 -11.79 -15.44
C THR A 151 17.96 -13.11 -15.88
N GLN A 152 17.24 -14.22 -15.82
CA GLN A 152 17.67 -15.46 -16.49
C GLN A 152 17.55 -15.36 -18.03
N SER A 153 16.63 -14.52 -18.51
CA SER A 153 16.39 -14.32 -19.95
C SER A 153 17.05 -13.05 -20.48
N PHE A 154 17.16 -12.00 -19.65
CA PHE A 154 17.68 -10.69 -20.06
C PHE A 154 18.70 -10.15 -19.05
N PRO A 155 19.71 -9.37 -19.50
CA PRO A 155 20.64 -8.71 -18.58
C PRO A 155 19.89 -7.79 -17.60
N ASP A 156 20.30 -7.78 -16.32
CA ASP A 156 19.72 -6.94 -15.27
C ASP A 156 19.68 -5.45 -15.64
N SER A 157 20.67 -4.97 -16.40
CA SER A 157 20.71 -3.59 -16.91
C SER A 157 19.58 -3.23 -17.88
N GLY A 158 18.81 -4.19 -18.36
CA GLY A 158 17.69 -3.98 -19.28
C GLY A 158 16.33 -4.32 -18.70
N VAL A 159 16.23 -4.64 -17.39
CA VAL A 159 14.98 -5.05 -16.73
C VAL A 159 14.69 -4.18 -15.51
N LYS A 160 13.45 -3.69 -15.41
CA LYS A 160 12.93 -3.06 -14.20
C LYS A 160 11.68 -3.79 -13.75
N VAL A 161 11.57 -4.03 -12.44
CA VAL A 161 10.42 -4.73 -11.84
C VAL A 161 9.86 -3.86 -10.74
N PHE A 162 8.56 -3.60 -10.79
CA PHE A 162 7.80 -2.90 -9.77
C PHE A 162 6.52 -3.68 -9.48
N SER A 163 6.17 -3.81 -8.21
CA SER A 163 5.00 -4.57 -7.79
C SER A 163 4.06 -3.75 -6.94
N ASP A 164 2.77 -3.96 -7.15
CA ASP A 164 1.70 -3.52 -6.28
C ASP A 164 1.17 -4.74 -5.51
N ILE A 165 1.47 -4.79 -4.22
CA ILE A 165 1.05 -5.88 -3.34
C ILE A 165 -0.43 -5.66 -2.99
N ARG A 166 -1.30 -6.58 -3.43
CA ARG A 166 -2.75 -6.47 -3.27
C ARG A 166 -3.25 -7.08 -1.96
N ASN A 167 -2.66 -8.19 -1.57
CA ASN A 167 -2.99 -8.88 -0.33
C ASN A 167 -1.80 -9.73 0.10
N SER A 168 -1.41 -9.63 1.36
CA SER A 168 -0.40 -10.50 1.96
C SER A 168 -1.03 -11.71 2.68
N GLY A 169 -2.34 -11.96 2.45
CA GLY A 169 -3.12 -12.99 3.16
C GLY A 169 -3.49 -12.56 4.58
N GLN A 170 -4.70 -12.91 5.04
CA GLN A 170 -5.10 -12.68 6.44
C GLN A 170 -4.09 -13.37 7.37
N GLY A 171 -3.54 -12.63 8.32
CA GLY A 171 -2.55 -13.13 9.27
C GLY A 171 -1.14 -13.32 8.72
N THR A 172 -0.80 -12.75 7.56
CA THR A 172 0.57 -12.75 7.05
C THR A 172 1.38 -11.71 7.81
N ASP A 173 1.94 -12.13 8.96
CA ASP A 173 2.92 -11.35 9.68
C ASP A 173 4.17 -11.12 8.79
N ARG A 174 4.73 -9.90 8.83
CA ARG A 174 5.97 -9.53 8.14
C ARG A 174 7.08 -10.58 8.34
N GLN A 175 7.13 -11.21 9.53
CA GLN A 175 8.11 -12.25 9.88
C GLN A 175 7.81 -13.60 9.22
N SER A 176 6.60 -13.84 8.71
CA SER A 176 6.20 -15.11 8.10
C SER A 176 6.47 -15.17 6.60
N VAL A 177 6.79 -14.04 5.96
CA VAL A 177 7.14 -13.95 4.54
C VAL A 177 8.65 -13.96 4.39
N THR A 178 9.15 -14.92 3.63
CA THR A 178 10.58 -15.09 3.32
C THR A 178 10.77 -15.09 1.80
N GLU A 179 12.02 -14.95 1.35
CA GLU A 179 12.36 -15.01 -0.06
C GLU A 179 11.90 -16.33 -0.72
N GLU A 180 11.91 -17.45 0.02
CA GLU A 180 11.51 -18.75 -0.52
C GLU A 180 9.98 -18.88 -0.68
N ASN A 181 9.17 -18.20 0.15
CA ASN A 181 7.72 -18.40 0.18
C ASN A 181 6.89 -17.20 -0.29
N VAL A 182 7.51 -16.06 -0.59
CA VAL A 182 6.82 -14.80 -0.91
C VAL A 182 5.85 -14.96 -2.09
N LEU A 183 6.22 -15.68 -3.13
CA LEU A 183 5.39 -15.91 -4.32
C LEU A 183 4.16 -16.81 -4.06
N GLN A 184 4.17 -17.56 -2.94
CA GLN A 184 3.07 -18.44 -2.53
C GLN A 184 2.15 -17.82 -1.47
N LYS A 185 2.60 -16.71 -0.86
CA LYS A 185 1.86 -16.05 0.22
C LYS A 185 1.32 -14.68 -0.17
N VAL A 186 1.82 -14.09 -1.24
CA VAL A 186 1.56 -12.70 -1.59
C VAL A 186 0.87 -12.59 -2.94
N SER A 187 -0.27 -11.94 -2.96
CA SER A 187 -0.99 -11.56 -4.18
C SER A 187 -0.49 -10.21 -4.67
N ALA A 188 -0.10 -10.14 -5.95
CA ALA A 188 0.47 -8.93 -6.51
C ALA A 188 0.12 -8.71 -7.98
N VAL A 189 0.13 -7.44 -8.39
CA VAL A 189 0.25 -7.03 -9.79
C VAL A 189 1.67 -6.52 -10.00
N THR A 190 2.40 -7.11 -10.93
CA THR A 190 3.82 -6.81 -11.17
C THR A 190 4.03 -6.31 -12.58
N TYR A 191 4.70 -5.20 -12.70
CA TYR A 191 5.08 -4.56 -13.95
C TYR A 191 6.53 -4.87 -14.25
N ILE A 192 6.80 -5.49 -15.40
CA ILE A 192 8.14 -5.85 -15.88
C ILE A 192 8.41 -5.03 -17.14
N PHE A 193 9.27 -4.03 -17.00
CA PHE A 193 9.70 -3.18 -18.11
C PHE A 193 11.01 -3.70 -18.68
N ILE A 194 11.05 -3.96 -19.98
CA ILE A 194 12.19 -4.51 -20.70
C ILE A 194 12.63 -3.51 -21.76
N SER A 195 13.93 -3.23 -21.82
CA SER A 195 14.50 -2.38 -22.87
C SER A 195 14.65 -3.15 -24.18
N ASP A 196 14.36 -2.50 -25.30
CA ASP A 196 14.53 -3.03 -26.65
C ASP A 196 16.02 -3.27 -27.04
N THR A 197 16.95 -2.76 -26.23
CA THR A 197 18.38 -3.05 -26.38
C THR A 197 18.77 -4.47 -25.99
N VAL A 198 17.94 -5.13 -25.16
CA VAL A 198 18.20 -6.49 -24.66
C VAL A 198 17.16 -7.51 -25.07
N CYS A 199 16.05 -7.08 -25.67
CA CYS A 199 14.92 -7.94 -26.02
C CYS A 199 14.29 -7.52 -27.37
N THR A 200 14.21 -8.43 -28.33
CA THR A 200 13.43 -8.23 -29.55
C THR A 200 11.94 -8.53 -29.31
N LYS A 201 11.06 -8.14 -30.25
CA LYS A 201 9.61 -8.45 -30.14
C LYS A 201 9.34 -9.95 -30.13
N GLU A 202 10.11 -10.73 -30.87
CA GLU A 202 10.00 -12.18 -30.89
C GLU A 202 10.39 -12.78 -29.54
N GLN A 203 11.52 -12.36 -28.98
CA GLN A 203 11.95 -12.79 -27.64
C GLN A 203 10.97 -12.36 -26.54
N PHE A 204 10.37 -11.19 -26.71
CA PHE A 204 9.33 -10.71 -25.78
C PHE A 204 8.10 -11.63 -25.81
N GLN A 205 7.68 -12.09 -27.00
CA GLN A 205 6.57 -13.01 -27.13
C GLN A 205 6.87 -14.38 -26.49
N ASP A 206 8.05 -14.92 -26.70
CA ASP A 206 8.47 -16.19 -26.07
C ASP A 206 8.53 -16.04 -24.54
N PHE A 207 9.01 -14.91 -24.05
CA PHE A 207 9.13 -14.64 -22.61
C PHE A 207 7.77 -14.58 -21.90
N ILE A 208 6.69 -14.13 -22.56
CA ILE A 208 5.34 -14.14 -21.98
C ILE A 208 4.88 -15.57 -21.70
N GLU A 209 5.10 -16.49 -22.64
CA GLU A 209 4.73 -17.90 -22.46
C GLU A 209 5.54 -18.54 -21.32
N ASP A 210 6.82 -18.19 -21.22
CA ASP A 210 7.69 -18.68 -20.13
C ASP A 210 7.30 -18.09 -18.78
N CYS A 211 6.89 -16.80 -18.72
CA CYS A 211 6.32 -16.18 -17.51
C CYS A 211 5.09 -16.94 -17.02
N ALA A 212 4.16 -17.27 -17.92
CA ALA A 212 2.94 -18.00 -17.57
C ALA A 212 3.25 -19.38 -16.96
N LYS A 213 4.17 -20.12 -17.57
CA LYS A 213 4.64 -21.43 -17.05
C LYS A 213 5.36 -21.29 -15.70
N TRP A 214 6.17 -20.26 -15.54
CA TRP A 214 6.87 -20.00 -14.27
C TRP A 214 5.90 -19.65 -13.16
N MET A 215 4.89 -18.81 -13.44
CA MET A 215 3.84 -18.48 -12.47
C MET A 215 3.08 -19.71 -12.00
N GLU A 216 2.73 -20.63 -12.91
CA GLU A 216 2.05 -21.90 -12.59
C GLU A 216 2.86 -22.73 -11.58
N GLY A 217 4.19 -22.72 -11.70
CA GLY A 217 5.08 -23.42 -10.78
C GLY A 217 5.34 -22.72 -9.44
N GLN A 218 5.27 -21.39 -9.41
CA GLN A 218 5.72 -20.60 -8.25
C GLN A 218 4.58 -19.97 -7.45
N CYS A 219 3.49 -19.51 -8.09
CA CYS A 219 2.43 -18.73 -7.46
C CYS A 219 1.22 -19.60 -7.06
N GLN A 220 1.47 -20.73 -6.40
CA GLN A 220 0.40 -21.64 -6.02
C GLN A 220 -0.40 -21.12 -4.82
N GLY A 221 -1.73 -21.08 -4.94
CA GLY A 221 -2.63 -20.70 -3.84
C GLY A 221 -2.85 -19.20 -3.70
N VAL A 222 -2.20 -18.37 -4.52
CA VAL A 222 -2.38 -16.91 -4.55
C VAL A 222 -2.69 -16.45 -5.98
N ALA A 223 -3.39 -15.32 -6.10
CA ALA A 223 -3.57 -14.66 -7.39
C ALA A 223 -2.38 -13.74 -7.67
N ALA A 224 -1.82 -13.79 -8.87
CA ALA A 224 -0.77 -12.90 -9.31
C ALA A 224 -0.97 -12.52 -10.79
N GLN A 225 -0.53 -11.32 -11.16
CA GLN A 225 -0.57 -10.81 -12.52
C GLN A 225 0.76 -10.18 -12.90
N PHE A 226 1.28 -10.50 -14.06
CA PHE A 226 2.44 -9.86 -14.66
C PHE A 226 2.01 -9.05 -15.87
N CYS A 227 2.35 -7.77 -15.86
CA CYS A 227 2.14 -6.80 -16.92
C CYS A 227 3.50 -6.50 -17.56
N LEU A 228 3.77 -7.09 -18.72
CA LEU A 228 5.04 -6.97 -19.41
C LEU A 228 4.99 -5.82 -20.41
N ARG A 229 6.03 -5.02 -20.46
CA ARG A 229 6.14 -3.83 -21.29
C ARG A 229 7.52 -3.76 -21.96
N LEU A 230 7.55 -3.74 -23.29
CA LEU A 230 8.77 -3.54 -24.09
C LEU A 230 8.82 -2.09 -24.55
N THR A 231 9.91 -1.39 -24.31
CA THR A 231 10.06 0.01 -24.70
C THR A 231 11.48 0.32 -25.19
N ASP A 232 11.62 1.42 -25.94
CA ASP A 232 12.94 1.89 -26.34
C ASP A 232 13.77 2.36 -25.13
N VAL A 233 15.09 2.32 -25.27
CA VAL A 233 16.02 2.61 -24.18
C VAL A 233 15.85 4.02 -23.60
N ALA A 234 15.51 5.02 -24.42
CA ALA A 234 15.39 6.39 -23.95
C ALA A 234 14.17 6.55 -23.04
N GLN A 235 13.06 5.88 -23.35
CA GLN A 235 11.89 5.82 -22.49
C GLN A 235 12.15 4.94 -21.27
N TRP A 236 12.78 3.77 -21.45
CA TRP A 236 13.11 2.85 -20.37
C TRP A 236 13.93 3.53 -19.27
N GLU A 237 14.90 4.39 -19.63
CA GLU A 237 15.71 5.14 -18.68
C GLU A 237 14.89 6.12 -17.81
N THR A 238 13.73 6.56 -18.27
CA THR A 238 12.85 7.49 -17.54
C THR A 238 11.86 6.82 -16.60
N ILE A 239 11.77 5.50 -16.58
CA ILE A 239 10.83 4.74 -15.74
C ILE A 239 11.49 4.44 -14.39
N TYR A 240 10.84 4.85 -13.30
CA TYR A 240 11.30 4.67 -11.92
C TYR A 240 10.15 4.24 -11.01
N MET A 241 10.47 3.74 -9.83
CA MET A 241 9.51 3.28 -8.83
C MET A 241 8.44 4.33 -8.48
N PHE A 242 8.77 5.62 -8.52
CA PHE A 242 7.84 6.70 -8.15
C PHE A 242 7.01 7.24 -9.33
N ASN A 243 7.20 6.75 -10.55
CA ASN A 243 6.49 7.26 -11.74
C ASN A 243 6.01 6.18 -12.71
N TYR A 244 6.28 4.90 -12.46
CA TYR A 244 5.94 3.84 -13.41
C TYR A 244 4.44 3.77 -13.72
N GLU A 245 3.58 4.06 -12.75
CA GLU A 245 2.13 4.08 -12.95
C GLU A 245 1.68 5.20 -13.90
N ASP A 246 2.32 6.37 -13.84
CA ASP A 246 2.06 7.45 -14.79
C ASP A 246 2.54 7.05 -16.19
N LYS A 247 3.68 6.37 -16.29
CA LYS A 247 4.24 5.87 -17.54
C LYS A 247 3.35 4.82 -18.23
N LEU A 248 2.59 4.03 -17.47
CA LEU A 248 1.62 3.07 -18.03
C LEU A 248 0.49 3.74 -18.83
N ARG A 249 0.25 5.04 -18.65
CA ARG A 249 -0.78 5.82 -19.36
C ARG A 249 -0.24 6.48 -20.62
N GLU A 250 1.07 6.40 -20.85
CA GLU A 250 1.74 6.97 -22.02
C GLU A 250 1.84 5.92 -23.15
N ASP A 251 1.72 6.33 -24.40
CA ASP A 251 1.91 5.47 -25.57
C ASP A 251 3.41 5.36 -25.93
N ILE A 252 4.16 4.68 -25.04
CA ILE A 252 5.63 4.55 -25.15
C ILE A 252 6.10 3.10 -25.31
N PHE A 253 5.16 2.14 -25.32
CA PHE A 253 5.49 0.73 -25.38
C PHE A 253 5.38 0.19 -26.80
N SER A 254 6.43 -0.50 -27.26
CA SER A 254 6.47 -1.10 -28.58
C SER A 254 5.82 -2.49 -28.62
N ALA A 255 5.66 -3.12 -27.46
CA ALA A 255 4.86 -4.32 -27.22
C ALA A 255 4.39 -4.37 -25.76
N GLU A 256 3.21 -4.90 -25.56
CA GLU A 256 2.57 -5.08 -24.27
C GLU A 256 1.93 -6.47 -24.22
N ALA A 257 1.98 -7.08 -23.04
CA ALA A 257 1.30 -8.34 -22.78
C ALA A 257 1.05 -8.53 -21.29
N GLU A 258 0.09 -9.34 -20.97
CA GLU A 258 -0.24 -9.66 -19.60
C GLU A 258 -0.43 -11.18 -19.45
N CYS A 259 0.03 -11.71 -18.32
CA CYS A 259 -0.30 -13.07 -17.91
C CYS A 259 -0.67 -13.05 -16.42
N GLY A 260 -1.59 -13.91 -16.06
CA GLY A 260 -2.09 -13.99 -14.70
C GLY A 260 -2.37 -15.40 -14.26
N ILE A 261 -2.32 -15.62 -12.96
CA ILE A 261 -2.73 -16.86 -12.31
C ILE A 261 -3.77 -16.55 -11.24
N THR A 262 -4.82 -17.35 -11.17
CA THR A 262 -5.80 -17.29 -10.08
C THR A 262 -5.32 -18.09 -8.87
N ALA A 263 -5.92 -17.86 -7.69
CA ALA A 263 -5.64 -18.69 -6.51
C ALA A 263 -5.98 -20.18 -6.70
N ALA A 264 -6.84 -20.52 -7.69
CA ALA A 264 -7.14 -21.88 -8.07
C ALA A 264 -6.08 -22.51 -9.01
N GLY A 265 -5.07 -21.73 -9.43
CA GLY A 265 -3.99 -22.19 -10.32
C GLY A 265 -4.32 -22.09 -11.82
N GLU A 266 -5.40 -21.39 -12.21
CA GLU A 266 -5.75 -21.18 -13.61
C GLU A 266 -4.89 -20.06 -14.19
N VAL A 267 -4.12 -20.37 -15.24
CA VAL A 267 -3.23 -19.43 -15.92
C VAL A 267 -3.90 -18.89 -17.18
N THR A 268 -3.77 -17.59 -17.40
CA THR A 268 -4.30 -16.88 -18.58
C THR A 268 -3.25 -15.93 -19.15
N ILE A 269 -3.13 -15.85 -20.46
CA ILE A 269 -2.32 -14.86 -21.20
C ILE A 269 -3.28 -13.96 -21.99
N TYR A 270 -3.06 -12.64 -21.95
CA TYR A 270 -3.87 -11.60 -22.59
C TYR A 270 -3.07 -10.82 -23.62
#